data_c16c79d71e15c3ea503bed35583ef24c
#
_entry.id   c16c79d71e15c3ea503bed35583ef24c
#
_cell.length_a   1.000
_cell.length_b   1.000
_cell.length_c   1.000
_cell.angle_alpha   90.00
_cell.angle_beta   90.00
_cell.angle_gamma   90.00
#
_symmetry.space_group_name_H-M   'P 1'
#
loop_
_entity.id
_entity.type
_entity.pdbx_description
1 polymer ?
#
loop_
_entity_poly.entity_id
_entity_poly.type
_entity_poly.pdbx_seq_one_letter_code
_entity_poly.pdbx_strand_id
1 'polypeptide(L)'
;MNFISDPSAESLVGLCASGMINAIADSWSSSKTAHIVITGGRTGLAMARALDQALFKLLRENSAFEGAMLHIWFSDERFVAFEDPERNDSPLISGFGLAKSQIVFHRVPFTGTLEAAAAHYAQEIEVELGKREFDAVVLSMGEDGHIASLFPGQIEPDAAQTVVAVHNSPKLPPLRVSLSLHRLAQALHIYIFAIGEGKAAALRSISTGPIGLLEKSSPNAQLQILTDLPAPATH
;
A
#
# COMPACT_ATOMS: atom_id res chain seq x y z
N MET A 1 -8.10 -5.70 -14.46
CA MET A 1 -6.92 -6.29 -13.74
C MET A 1 -5.91 -6.85 -14.74
N ASN A 2 -4.62 -6.60 -14.55
CA ASN A 2 -3.54 -7.21 -15.30
C ASN A 2 -2.76 -8.17 -14.38
N PHE A 3 -2.58 -9.43 -14.78
CA PHE A 3 -1.85 -10.44 -13.99
C PHE A 3 -0.42 -10.55 -14.49
N ILE A 4 0.54 -10.51 -13.57
CA ILE A 4 1.95 -10.77 -13.81
C ILE A 4 2.33 -11.95 -12.93
N SER A 5 2.67 -13.07 -13.56
CA SER A 5 3.04 -14.30 -12.87
C SER A 5 4.54 -14.57 -13.04
N ASP A 6 5.24 -14.77 -11.93
CA ASP A 6 6.64 -15.19 -11.89
C ASP A 6 6.83 -16.09 -10.66
N PRO A 7 7.44 -17.27 -10.77
CA PRO A 7 7.67 -18.16 -9.64
C PRO A 7 8.59 -17.57 -8.57
N SER A 8 9.33 -16.51 -8.89
CA SER A 8 10.22 -15.81 -7.97
C SER A 8 9.51 -14.59 -7.35
N ALA A 9 9.22 -14.67 -6.07
CA ALA A 9 8.73 -13.52 -5.30
C ALA A 9 9.71 -12.34 -5.34
N GLU A 10 11.01 -12.58 -5.42
CA GLU A 10 12.05 -11.55 -5.53
C GLU A 10 11.95 -10.81 -6.87
N SER A 11 11.75 -11.53 -7.98
CA SER A 11 11.51 -10.93 -9.30
C SER A 11 10.28 -10.03 -9.29
N LEU A 12 9.18 -10.48 -8.68
CA LEU A 12 7.94 -9.70 -8.56
C LEU A 12 8.14 -8.43 -7.73
N VAL A 13 8.89 -8.51 -6.62
CA VAL A 13 9.27 -7.35 -5.81
C VAL A 13 10.12 -6.38 -6.61
N GLY A 14 11.12 -6.86 -7.34
CA GLY A 14 11.97 -6.02 -8.20
C GLY A 14 11.20 -5.31 -9.30
N LEU A 15 10.26 -6.00 -9.94
CA LEU A 15 9.38 -5.43 -10.95
C LEU A 15 8.48 -4.33 -10.37
N CYS A 16 7.86 -4.59 -9.23
CA CYS A 16 7.04 -3.60 -8.52
C CYS A 16 7.86 -2.37 -8.12
N ALA A 17 9.05 -2.58 -7.52
CA ALA A 17 9.93 -1.48 -7.12
C ALA A 17 10.33 -0.61 -8.32
N SER A 18 10.62 -1.22 -9.47
CA SER A 18 10.92 -0.50 -10.71
C SER A 18 9.75 0.35 -11.20
N GLY A 19 8.53 -0.21 -11.17
CA GLY A 19 7.31 0.55 -11.52
C GLY A 19 7.06 1.73 -10.57
N MET A 20 7.23 1.51 -9.27
CA MET A 20 7.10 2.58 -8.27
C MET A 20 8.14 3.69 -8.44
N ILE A 21 9.39 3.35 -8.74
CA ILE A 21 10.45 4.32 -8.99
C ILE A 21 10.12 5.20 -10.20
N ASN A 22 9.55 4.63 -11.26
CA ASN A 22 9.11 5.41 -12.41
C ASN A 22 8.00 6.39 -12.02
N ALA A 23 6.96 5.95 -11.29
CA ALA A 23 5.90 6.81 -10.81
C ALA A 23 6.42 7.95 -9.90
N ILE A 24 7.37 7.64 -9.00
CA ILE A 24 8.03 8.62 -8.12
C ILE A 24 8.81 9.64 -8.97
N ALA A 25 9.59 9.17 -9.95
CA ALA A 25 10.39 10.05 -10.81
C ALA A 25 9.52 10.98 -11.66
N ASP A 26 8.39 10.49 -12.19
CA ASP A 26 7.43 11.29 -12.94
C ASP A 26 6.83 12.39 -12.06
N SER A 27 6.41 12.06 -10.83
CA SER A 27 5.91 13.04 -9.86
C SER A 27 6.98 14.04 -9.43
N TRP A 28 8.20 13.60 -9.17
CA TRP A 28 9.30 14.49 -8.81
C TRP A 28 9.70 15.43 -9.95
N SER A 29 9.53 15.00 -11.19
CA SER A 29 9.77 15.85 -12.36
C SER A 29 8.79 17.02 -12.46
N SER A 30 7.58 16.84 -11.93
CA SER A 30 6.50 17.84 -12.01
C SER A 30 6.32 18.68 -10.74
N SER A 31 6.42 18.05 -9.54
CA SER A 31 6.03 18.69 -8.28
C SER A 31 7.06 18.61 -7.16
N LYS A 32 8.18 17.88 -7.36
CA LYS A 32 9.19 17.60 -6.31
C LYS A 32 8.66 16.79 -5.12
N THR A 33 7.43 16.36 -5.13
CA THR A 33 6.83 15.54 -4.09
C THR A 33 6.14 14.33 -4.73
N ALA A 34 6.34 13.14 -4.13
CA ALA A 34 5.63 11.92 -4.50
C ALA A 34 4.99 11.30 -3.27
N HIS A 35 3.82 10.69 -3.43
CA HIS A 35 3.05 10.07 -2.36
C HIS A 35 2.75 8.62 -2.71
N ILE A 36 3.27 7.69 -1.91
CA ILE A 36 3.03 6.26 -2.10
C ILE A 36 2.41 5.62 -0.86
N VAL A 37 1.70 4.52 -1.06
CA VAL A 37 1.17 3.69 0.02
C VAL A 37 1.90 2.35 0.03
N ILE A 38 2.30 1.90 1.22
CA ILE A 38 2.96 0.60 1.39
C ILE A 38 2.18 -0.29 2.37
N THR A 39 2.10 -1.57 2.06
CA THR A 39 1.47 -2.59 2.92
C THR A 39 2.43 -3.06 4.02
N GLY A 40 1.88 -3.62 5.10
CA GLY A 40 2.65 -4.27 6.15
C GLY A 40 3.16 -5.67 5.81
N GLY A 41 3.69 -6.34 6.81
CA GLY A 41 4.11 -7.73 6.76
C GLY A 41 5.37 -8.00 5.91
N ARG A 42 5.59 -9.28 5.57
CA ARG A 42 6.80 -9.72 4.85
C ARG A 42 6.94 -9.07 3.47
N THR A 43 5.85 -8.96 2.74
CA THR A 43 5.83 -8.32 1.41
C THR A 43 6.22 -6.85 1.52
N GLY A 44 5.61 -6.12 2.47
CA GLY A 44 5.93 -4.72 2.70
C GLY A 44 7.39 -4.49 3.07
N LEU A 45 7.98 -5.34 3.94
CA LEU A 45 9.39 -5.24 4.29
C LEU A 45 10.32 -5.52 3.10
N ALA A 46 10.00 -6.51 2.26
CA ALA A 46 10.75 -6.78 1.04
C ALA A 46 10.68 -5.58 0.07
N MET A 47 9.48 -5.00 -0.09
CA MET A 47 9.27 -3.79 -0.90
C MET A 47 10.03 -2.58 -0.36
N ALA A 48 9.99 -2.34 0.96
CA ALA A 48 10.71 -1.22 1.58
C ALA A 48 12.21 -1.28 1.27
N ARG A 49 12.83 -2.46 1.38
CA ARG A 49 14.25 -2.67 1.08
C ARG A 49 14.58 -2.49 -0.40
N ALA A 50 13.76 -3.06 -1.28
CA ALA A 50 13.96 -2.94 -2.72
C ALA A 50 13.78 -1.48 -3.19
N LEU A 51 12.79 -0.80 -2.65
CA LEU A 51 12.52 0.60 -2.96
C LEU A 51 13.63 1.52 -2.43
N ASP A 52 14.15 1.29 -1.22
CA ASP A 52 15.27 2.06 -0.65
C ASP A 52 16.51 1.99 -1.54
N GLN A 53 16.87 0.80 -2.02
CA GLN A 53 18.00 0.60 -2.93
C GLN A 53 17.78 1.29 -4.28
N ALA A 54 16.60 1.14 -4.86
CA ALA A 54 16.27 1.71 -6.15
C ALA A 54 16.19 3.25 -6.07
N LEU A 55 15.63 3.79 -5.00
CA LEU A 55 15.55 5.22 -4.72
C LEU A 55 16.94 5.84 -4.52
N PHE A 56 17.80 5.18 -3.75
CA PHE A 56 19.18 5.62 -3.54
C PHE A 56 19.96 5.69 -4.87
N LYS A 57 19.77 4.70 -5.73
CA LYS A 57 20.36 4.70 -7.07
C LYS A 57 19.83 5.87 -7.91
N LEU A 58 18.51 6.05 -7.96
CA LEU A 58 17.86 7.15 -8.71
C LEU A 58 18.42 8.52 -8.31
N LEU A 59 18.54 8.75 -6.99
CA LEU A 59 19.04 10.02 -6.45
C LEU A 59 20.52 10.28 -6.76
N ARG A 60 21.33 9.24 -6.78
CA ARG A 60 22.76 9.36 -7.14
C ARG A 60 22.97 9.63 -8.63
N GLU A 61 22.11 9.11 -9.48
CA GLU A 61 22.23 9.24 -10.93
C GLU A 61 21.56 10.51 -11.48
N ASN A 62 20.71 11.18 -10.68
CA ASN A 62 19.92 12.33 -11.15
C ASN A 62 19.93 13.49 -10.15
N SER A 63 20.83 14.44 -10.34
CA SER A 63 20.87 15.67 -9.55
C SER A 63 19.60 16.53 -9.68
N ALA A 64 18.79 16.31 -10.74
CA ALA A 64 17.50 16.96 -10.91
C ALA A 64 16.51 16.65 -9.77
N PHE A 65 16.68 15.57 -9.02
CA PHE A 65 15.85 15.19 -7.89
C PHE A 65 16.38 15.64 -6.52
N GLU A 66 17.41 16.48 -6.52
CA GLU A 66 17.87 17.11 -5.28
C GLU A 66 16.74 17.93 -4.64
N GLY A 67 16.56 17.73 -3.33
CA GLY A 67 15.49 18.36 -2.55
C GLY A 67 14.07 17.81 -2.82
N ALA A 68 13.92 16.79 -3.66
CA ALA A 68 12.64 16.11 -3.83
C ALA A 68 12.32 15.24 -2.60
N MET A 69 11.03 15.12 -2.24
CA MET A 69 10.57 14.39 -1.07
C MET A 69 9.61 13.27 -1.45
N LEU A 70 9.79 12.12 -0.80
CA LEU A 70 8.88 10.98 -0.89
C LEU A 70 8.07 10.87 0.40
N HIS A 71 6.75 10.96 0.30
CA HIS A 71 5.82 10.74 1.38
C HIS A 71 5.34 9.29 1.35
N ILE A 72 5.61 8.55 2.41
CA ILE A 72 5.22 7.14 2.56
C ILE A 72 4.09 7.02 3.56
N TRP A 73 2.96 6.49 3.08
CA TRP A 73 1.76 6.20 3.84
C TRP A 73 1.62 4.70 4.06
N PHE A 74 0.98 4.30 5.14
CA PHE A 74 0.71 2.90 5.43
C PHE A 74 -0.74 2.56 5.05
N SER A 75 -0.93 1.44 4.33
CA SER A 75 -2.26 1.02 3.88
C SER A 75 -3.21 0.75 5.04
N ASP A 76 -2.67 0.21 6.12
CA ASP A 76 -3.35 -0.05 7.37
C ASP A 76 -2.34 -0.21 8.51
N GLU A 77 -2.81 -0.04 9.72
CA GLU A 77 -2.00 -0.24 10.91
C GLU A 77 -2.82 -0.87 12.04
N ARG A 78 -2.14 -1.65 12.86
CA ARG A 78 -2.71 -2.19 14.08
C ARG A 78 -2.78 -1.08 15.12
N PHE A 79 -3.93 -0.88 15.73
CA PHE A 79 -4.11 0.15 16.76
C PHE A 79 -3.54 -0.34 18.10
N VAL A 80 -2.22 -0.32 18.18
CA VAL A 80 -1.39 -0.68 19.34
C VAL A 80 -0.28 0.36 19.53
N ALA A 81 0.40 0.33 20.69
CA ALA A 81 1.48 1.28 21.00
C ALA A 81 2.59 1.30 19.95
N PHE A 82 3.31 2.42 19.85
CA PHE A 82 4.37 2.60 18.83
C PHE A 82 5.51 1.58 18.95
N GLU A 83 5.77 1.07 20.14
CA GLU A 83 6.81 0.09 20.45
C GLU A 83 6.31 -1.35 20.35
N ASP A 84 5.02 -1.56 20.10
CA ASP A 84 4.44 -2.89 20.00
C ASP A 84 4.97 -3.62 18.75
N PRO A 85 5.45 -4.87 18.87
CA PRO A 85 5.97 -5.64 17.74
C PRO A 85 4.91 -5.98 16.68
N GLU A 86 3.64 -5.87 17.02
CA GLU A 86 2.54 -6.07 16.06
C GLU A 86 2.36 -4.89 15.10
N ARG A 87 3.01 -3.75 15.31
CA ARG A 87 2.93 -2.63 14.36
C ARG A 87 3.56 -2.97 13.02
N ASN A 88 2.93 -2.50 11.95
CA ASN A 88 3.44 -2.62 10.58
C ASN A 88 4.55 -1.61 10.30
N ASP A 89 4.41 -0.37 10.77
CA ASP A 89 5.25 0.76 10.37
C ASP A 89 6.71 0.63 10.83
N SER A 90 6.97 0.18 12.05
CA SER A 90 8.33 0.13 12.61
C SER A 90 9.29 -0.75 11.81
N PRO A 91 8.94 -2.00 11.43
CA PRO A 91 9.78 -2.81 10.55
C PRO A 91 9.96 -2.19 9.15
N LEU A 92 8.90 -1.57 8.61
CA LEU A 92 8.95 -0.96 7.28
C LEU A 92 9.88 0.25 7.25
N ILE A 93 9.78 1.14 8.24
CA ILE A 93 10.66 2.31 8.39
C ILE A 93 12.13 1.87 8.53
N SER A 94 12.38 0.77 9.26
CA SER A 94 13.73 0.21 9.38
C SER A 94 14.29 -0.38 8.08
N GLY A 95 13.43 -0.68 7.13
CA GLY A 95 13.79 -1.14 5.78
C GLY A 95 14.40 -0.04 4.92
N PHE A 96 14.18 1.22 5.27
CA PHE A 96 14.76 2.38 4.61
C PHE A 96 15.98 2.90 5.38
N GLY A 97 17.13 2.88 4.77
CA GLY A 97 18.39 3.33 5.38
C GLY A 97 19.22 4.25 4.50
N LEU A 98 19.20 4.01 3.20
CA LEU A 98 20.07 4.69 2.22
C LEU A 98 19.48 6.03 1.75
N ALA A 99 18.17 6.10 1.51
CA ALA A 99 17.47 7.28 1.01
C ALA A 99 16.66 8.02 2.10
N LYS A 100 16.82 7.68 3.37
CA LYS A 100 15.97 8.13 4.48
C LYS A 100 15.85 9.64 4.63
N SER A 101 16.86 10.41 4.26
CA SER A 101 16.85 11.88 4.35
C SER A 101 15.84 12.57 3.43
N GLN A 102 15.33 11.85 2.42
CA GLN A 102 14.34 12.36 1.47
C GLN A 102 12.96 11.70 1.64
N ILE A 103 12.74 11.03 2.77
CA ILE A 103 11.51 10.31 3.05
C ILE A 103 10.81 10.90 4.27
N VAL A 104 9.52 11.17 4.11
CA VAL A 104 8.59 11.50 5.20
C VAL A 104 7.68 10.29 5.42
N PHE A 105 7.68 9.74 6.63
CA PHE A 105 6.81 8.63 7.01
C PHE A 105 5.59 9.15 7.76
N HIS A 106 4.40 8.92 7.22
CA HIS A 106 3.12 9.27 7.81
C HIS A 106 2.58 8.09 8.61
N ARG A 107 2.84 8.10 9.91
CA ARG A 107 2.47 7.00 10.80
C ARG A 107 1.06 7.17 11.32
N VAL A 108 0.29 6.08 11.34
CA VAL A 108 -1.00 6.08 12.03
C VAL A 108 -0.78 6.35 13.52
N PRO A 109 -1.40 7.38 14.10
CA PRO A 109 -1.20 7.72 15.51
C PRO A 109 -1.80 6.67 16.44
N PHE A 110 -1.18 6.52 17.62
CA PHE A 110 -1.73 5.73 18.72
C PHE A 110 -2.04 6.68 19.88
N THR A 111 -3.14 7.42 19.75
CA THR A 111 -3.60 8.38 20.79
C THR A 111 -5.12 8.41 20.84
N GLY A 112 -5.69 8.51 22.03
CA GLY A 112 -7.14 8.57 22.20
C GLY A 112 -7.87 7.28 21.82
N THR A 113 -8.95 7.41 21.05
CA THR A 113 -9.75 6.28 20.56
C THR A 113 -9.33 5.87 19.16
N LEU A 114 -9.79 4.70 18.72
CA LEU A 114 -9.57 4.20 17.36
C LEU A 114 -10.11 5.17 16.30
N GLU A 115 -11.30 5.73 16.56
CA GLU A 115 -11.95 6.72 15.67
C GLU A 115 -11.15 8.03 15.60
N ALA A 116 -10.61 8.47 16.74
CA ALA A 116 -9.76 9.67 16.77
C ALA A 116 -8.47 9.47 15.98
N ALA A 117 -7.86 8.30 16.08
CA ALA A 117 -6.67 7.94 15.29
C ALA A 117 -6.99 7.87 13.79
N ALA A 118 -8.12 7.26 13.41
CA ALA A 118 -8.57 7.21 12.02
C ALA A 118 -8.85 8.62 11.46
N ALA A 119 -9.53 9.46 12.23
CA ALA A 119 -9.83 10.85 11.85
C ALA A 119 -8.55 11.69 11.71
N HIS A 120 -7.58 11.52 12.61
CA HIS A 120 -6.30 12.22 12.53
C HIS A 120 -5.52 11.81 11.27
N TYR A 121 -5.43 10.51 10.99
CA TYR A 121 -4.75 10.02 9.78
C TYR A 121 -5.43 10.49 8.51
N ALA A 122 -6.78 10.54 8.48
CA ALA A 122 -7.54 11.11 7.36
C ALA A 122 -7.26 12.60 7.18
N GLN A 123 -7.19 13.37 8.27
CA GLN A 123 -6.87 14.79 8.24
C GLN A 123 -5.45 15.04 7.72
N GLU A 124 -4.47 14.24 8.12
CA GLU A 124 -3.10 14.33 7.65
C GLU A 124 -3.02 14.09 6.13
N ILE A 125 -3.74 13.08 5.62
CA ILE A 125 -3.85 12.82 4.17
C ILE A 125 -4.47 14.03 3.44
N GLU A 126 -5.53 14.62 4.00
CA GLU A 126 -6.17 15.79 3.37
C GLU A 126 -5.24 17.01 3.33
N VAL A 127 -4.46 17.23 4.38
CA VAL A 127 -3.50 18.36 4.44
C VAL A 127 -2.36 18.18 3.45
N GLU A 128 -1.76 17.00 3.39
CA GLU A 128 -0.56 16.74 2.60
C GLU A 128 -0.86 16.42 1.13
N LEU A 129 -1.94 15.71 0.87
CA LEU A 129 -2.25 15.21 -0.46
C LEU A 129 -3.53 15.82 -1.05
N GLY A 130 -4.50 16.21 -0.21
CA GLY A 130 -5.79 16.74 -0.63
C GLY A 130 -6.52 15.76 -1.55
N LYS A 131 -6.97 16.26 -2.70
CA LYS A 131 -7.66 15.48 -3.73
C LYS A 131 -6.72 14.80 -4.74
N ARG A 132 -5.41 14.96 -4.60
CA ARG A 132 -4.45 14.28 -5.49
C ARG A 132 -4.54 12.77 -5.29
N GLU A 133 -4.31 12.05 -6.37
CA GLU A 133 -4.13 10.60 -6.34
C GLU A 133 -2.79 10.23 -5.69
N PHE A 134 -2.70 9.05 -5.09
CA PHE A 134 -1.41 8.46 -4.77
C PHE A 134 -0.68 8.10 -6.07
N ASP A 135 0.62 8.34 -6.12
CA ASP A 135 1.43 7.97 -7.28
C ASP A 135 1.52 6.46 -7.44
N ALA A 136 1.64 5.75 -6.33
CA ALA A 136 1.56 4.30 -6.31
C ALA A 136 1.04 3.75 -4.98
N VAL A 137 0.30 2.64 -5.05
CA VAL A 137 -0.20 1.89 -3.91
C VAL A 137 0.29 0.45 -4.01
N VAL A 138 0.93 -0.06 -2.95
CA VAL A 138 1.32 -1.47 -2.82
C VAL A 138 0.50 -2.12 -1.73
N LEU A 139 -0.18 -3.20 -2.09
CA LEU A 139 -1.00 -4.01 -1.20
C LEU A 139 -0.55 -5.48 -1.21
N SER A 140 -0.92 -6.20 -0.18
CA SER A 140 -0.79 -7.66 -0.13
C SER A 140 -2.16 -8.27 0.11
N MET A 141 -2.53 -9.25 -0.70
CA MET A 141 -3.77 -10.00 -0.54
C MET A 141 -3.64 -10.99 0.62
N GLY A 142 -4.61 -11.03 1.52
CA GLY A 142 -4.75 -12.07 2.53
C GLY A 142 -5.19 -13.41 1.93
N GLU A 143 -5.09 -14.50 2.70
CA GLU A 143 -5.57 -15.84 2.29
C GLU A 143 -7.09 -15.89 2.13
N ASP A 144 -7.79 -15.02 2.84
CA ASP A 144 -9.23 -14.78 2.77
C ASP A 144 -9.62 -13.71 1.73
N GLY A 145 -8.64 -13.17 0.99
CA GLY A 145 -8.84 -12.17 -0.06
C GLY A 145 -8.92 -10.72 0.43
N HIS A 146 -8.66 -10.43 1.72
CA HIS A 146 -8.60 -9.05 2.20
C HIS A 146 -7.38 -8.30 1.64
N ILE A 147 -7.47 -6.99 1.54
CA ILE A 147 -6.38 -6.04 1.30
C ILE A 147 -6.38 -4.98 2.40
N ALA A 148 -5.22 -4.47 2.79
CA ALA A 148 -5.10 -3.59 3.97
C ALA A 148 -5.82 -4.24 5.19
N SER A 149 -6.73 -3.52 5.87
CA SER A 149 -7.65 -4.12 6.84
C SER A 149 -9.11 -4.09 6.35
N LEU A 150 -9.31 -4.28 5.03
CA LEU A 150 -10.61 -4.35 4.36
C LEU A 150 -10.96 -5.83 4.09
N PHE A 151 -11.78 -6.40 4.97
CA PHE A 151 -12.15 -7.82 4.95
C PHE A 151 -13.40 -8.09 4.11
N PRO A 152 -13.48 -9.24 3.40
CA PRO A 152 -14.69 -9.61 2.67
C PRO A 152 -15.94 -9.55 3.57
N GLY A 153 -17.01 -8.93 3.04
CA GLY A 153 -18.28 -8.78 3.76
C GLY A 153 -18.31 -7.68 4.84
N GLN A 154 -17.21 -6.95 5.04
CA GLN A 154 -17.13 -5.84 6.01
C GLN A 154 -16.88 -4.48 5.33
N ILE A 155 -16.88 -4.43 4.01
CA ILE A 155 -16.62 -3.21 3.24
C ILE A 155 -17.95 -2.55 2.90
N GLU A 156 -18.05 -1.25 3.17
CA GLU A 156 -19.09 -0.39 2.64
C GLU A 156 -18.55 0.32 1.38
N PRO A 157 -18.86 -0.17 0.17
CA PRO A 157 -18.22 0.32 -1.06
C PRO A 157 -18.48 1.79 -1.36
N ASP A 158 -19.65 2.29 -0.93
CA ASP A 158 -20.12 3.64 -1.21
C ASP A 158 -19.69 4.68 -0.15
N ALA A 159 -18.94 4.24 0.86
CA ALA A 159 -18.46 5.15 1.90
C ALA A 159 -17.36 6.07 1.35
N ALA A 160 -17.61 7.37 1.30
CA ALA A 160 -16.66 8.39 0.86
C ALA A 160 -15.56 8.72 1.89
N GLN A 161 -15.39 7.88 2.90
CA GLN A 161 -14.38 8.06 3.95
C GLN A 161 -12.98 7.82 3.38
N THR A 162 -12.02 8.62 3.82
CA THR A 162 -10.59 8.45 3.48
C THR A 162 -9.96 7.30 4.28
N VAL A 163 -10.28 7.22 5.58
CA VAL A 163 -9.74 6.24 6.52
C VAL A 163 -10.89 5.64 7.33
N VAL A 164 -10.80 4.36 7.61
CA VAL A 164 -11.80 3.62 8.39
C VAL A 164 -11.21 3.06 9.69
N ALA A 165 -12.00 3.14 10.76
CA ALA A 165 -11.75 2.47 12.03
C ALA A 165 -12.30 1.04 11.96
N VAL A 166 -11.45 0.03 12.09
CA VAL A 166 -11.83 -1.38 12.01
C VAL A 166 -11.83 -1.98 13.41
N HIS A 167 -13.00 -2.35 13.92
CA HIS A 167 -13.18 -2.88 15.27
C HIS A 167 -13.02 -4.39 15.39
N ASN A 168 -13.37 -5.12 14.34
CA ASN A 168 -13.56 -6.57 14.37
C ASN A 168 -12.73 -7.25 13.28
N SER A 169 -11.41 -6.97 13.23
CA SER A 169 -10.54 -7.73 12.36
C SER A 169 -10.59 -9.22 12.74
N PRO A 170 -10.78 -10.15 11.80
CA PRO A 170 -10.73 -11.58 12.10
C PRO A 170 -9.32 -12.06 12.47
N LYS A 171 -8.33 -11.18 12.36
CA LYS A 171 -6.93 -11.44 12.73
C LYS A 171 -6.52 -10.50 13.86
N LEU A 172 -5.77 -11.04 14.84
CA LEU A 172 -5.24 -10.24 15.94
C LEU A 172 -4.12 -9.28 15.47
N PRO A 173 -3.98 -8.12 16.08
CA PRO A 173 -4.93 -7.43 16.98
C PRO A 173 -6.23 -7.04 16.25
N PRO A 174 -7.39 -7.00 16.95
CA PRO A 174 -8.69 -6.81 16.29
C PRO A 174 -8.97 -5.35 15.88
N LEU A 175 -8.35 -4.40 16.57
CA LEU A 175 -8.53 -2.97 16.30
C LEU A 175 -7.50 -2.50 15.27
N ARG A 176 -7.98 -1.86 14.19
CA ARG A 176 -7.11 -1.41 13.11
C ARG A 176 -7.58 -0.07 12.55
N VAL A 177 -6.63 0.70 12.05
CA VAL A 177 -6.88 1.87 11.20
C VAL A 177 -6.50 1.48 9.78
N SER A 178 -7.35 1.71 8.81
CA SER A 178 -7.12 1.34 7.41
C SER A 178 -7.49 2.46 6.46
N LEU A 179 -6.71 2.63 5.40
CA LEU A 179 -7.21 3.37 4.24
C LEU A 179 -8.48 2.70 3.73
N SER A 180 -9.47 3.49 3.35
CA SER A 180 -10.71 2.98 2.79
C SER A 180 -10.51 2.47 1.36
N LEU A 181 -11.45 1.68 0.86
CA LEU A 181 -11.49 1.27 -0.53
C LEU A 181 -11.51 2.49 -1.47
N HIS A 182 -12.34 3.49 -1.12
CA HIS A 182 -12.46 4.74 -1.86
C HIS A 182 -11.11 5.46 -2.00
N ARG A 183 -10.34 5.56 -0.90
CA ARG A 183 -9.05 6.25 -0.92
C ARG A 183 -7.96 5.46 -1.64
N LEU A 184 -7.92 4.14 -1.46
CA LEU A 184 -7.00 3.27 -2.18
C LEU A 184 -7.25 3.28 -3.69
N ALA A 185 -8.51 3.46 -4.11
CA ALA A 185 -8.89 3.57 -5.51
C ALA A 185 -8.40 4.87 -6.18
N GLN A 186 -8.07 5.91 -5.40
CA GLN A 186 -7.51 7.16 -5.87
C GLN A 186 -5.98 7.06 -5.98
N ALA A 187 -5.52 6.25 -6.93
CA ALA A 187 -4.11 6.02 -7.20
C ALA A 187 -3.87 5.87 -8.70
N LEU A 188 -2.69 6.29 -9.18
CA LEU A 188 -2.28 6.12 -10.58
C LEU A 188 -1.87 4.67 -10.85
N HIS A 189 -1.12 4.07 -9.93
CA HIS A 189 -0.63 2.69 -10.02
C HIS A 189 -1.01 1.90 -8.76
N ILE A 190 -1.57 0.71 -8.94
CA ILE A 190 -1.94 -0.19 -7.85
C ILE A 190 -1.29 -1.55 -8.09
N TYR A 191 -0.45 -1.98 -7.17
CA TYR A 191 0.22 -3.27 -7.18
C TYR A 191 -0.30 -4.12 -6.02
N ILE A 192 -0.79 -5.32 -6.32
CA ILE A 192 -1.33 -6.24 -5.32
C ILE A 192 -0.56 -7.55 -5.38
N PHE A 193 0.15 -7.88 -4.30
CA PHE A 193 0.85 -9.15 -4.18
C PHE A 193 -0.08 -10.25 -3.69
N ALA A 194 -0.16 -11.33 -4.46
CA ALA A 194 -0.85 -12.58 -4.14
C ALA A 194 0.16 -13.73 -4.18
N ILE A 195 1.06 -13.80 -3.19
CA ILE A 195 2.19 -14.73 -3.14
C ILE A 195 1.93 -15.84 -2.12
N GLY A 196 2.19 -17.06 -2.51
CA GLY A 196 2.10 -18.29 -1.73
C GLY A 196 0.82 -19.08 -1.94
N GLU A 197 0.93 -20.40 -1.86
CA GLU A 197 -0.16 -21.36 -2.11
C GLU A 197 -1.45 -21.07 -1.33
N GLY A 198 -1.34 -20.54 -0.10
CA GLY A 198 -2.50 -20.15 0.71
C GLY A 198 -3.40 -19.07 0.06
N LYS A 199 -2.90 -18.38 -0.98
CA LYS A 199 -3.67 -17.36 -1.72
C LYS A 199 -4.49 -17.93 -2.88
N ALA A 200 -4.27 -19.19 -3.28
CA ALA A 200 -4.85 -19.78 -4.46
C ALA A 200 -6.40 -19.76 -4.46
N ALA A 201 -7.03 -19.99 -3.31
CA ALA A 201 -8.49 -19.96 -3.19
C ALA A 201 -9.05 -18.55 -3.39
N ALA A 202 -8.47 -17.55 -2.72
CA ALA A 202 -8.88 -16.16 -2.82
C ALA A 202 -8.58 -15.58 -4.22
N LEU A 203 -7.48 -16.02 -4.85
CA LEU A 203 -7.12 -15.60 -6.21
C LEU A 203 -8.17 -16.04 -7.24
N ARG A 204 -8.75 -17.25 -7.09
CA ARG A 204 -9.82 -17.73 -7.97
C ARG A 204 -11.13 -16.93 -7.86
N SER A 205 -11.38 -16.29 -6.73
CA SER A 205 -12.57 -15.48 -6.47
C SER A 205 -12.26 -13.98 -6.38
N ILE A 206 -11.12 -13.55 -6.91
CA ILE A 206 -10.59 -12.19 -6.76
C ILE A 206 -11.56 -11.09 -7.22
N SER A 207 -12.36 -11.36 -8.25
CA SER A 207 -13.32 -10.41 -8.85
C SER A 207 -14.54 -10.13 -7.96
N THR A 208 -14.84 -10.98 -6.98
CA THR A 208 -16.01 -10.85 -6.09
C THR A 208 -15.67 -10.31 -4.71
N GLY A 209 -14.38 -10.20 -4.39
CA GLY A 209 -13.88 -9.71 -3.11
C GLY A 209 -13.47 -8.23 -3.13
N PRO A 210 -12.74 -7.81 -2.09
CA PRO A 210 -12.23 -6.43 -1.96
C PRO A 210 -11.45 -5.94 -3.16
N ILE A 211 -10.66 -6.80 -3.80
CA ILE A 211 -9.85 -6.46 -4.98
C ILE A 211 -10.74 -6.19 -6.19
N GLY A 212 -11.80 -6.99 -6.40
CA GLY A 212 -12.77 -6.73 -7.46
C GLY A 212 -13.56 -5.44 -7.26
N LEU A 213 -13.86 -5.07 -6.01
CA LEU A 213 -14.44 -3.78 -5.68
C LEU A 213 -13.44 -2.64 -5.94
N LEU A 214 -12.17 -2.81 -5.55
CA LEU A 214 -11.12 -1.83 -5.81
C LEU A 214 -10.95 -1.59 -7.31
N GLU A 215 -10.89 -2.63 -8.12
CA GLU A 215 -10.80 -2.50 -9.59
C GLU A 215 -11.94 -1.67 -10.18
N LYS A 216 -13.18 -1.97 -9.77
CA LYS A 216 -14.37 -1.24 -10.23
C LYS A 216 -14.34 0.24 -9.82
N SER A 217 -13.78 0.53 -8.65
CA SER A 217 -13.65 1.89 -8.11
C SER A 217 -12.45 2.66 -8.64
N SER A 218 -11.54 2.01 -9.39
CA SER A 218 -10.29 2.57 -9.91
C SER A 218 -10.23 2.54 -11.44
N PRO A 219 -11.16 3.16 -12.17
CA PRO A 219 -11.25 2.99 -13.63
C PRO A 219 -10.03 3.52 -14.38
N ASN A 220 -9.30 4.46 -13.80
CA ASN A 220 -8.14 5.11 -14.41
C ASN A 220 -6.79 4.56 -13.88
N ALA A 221 -6.80 3.76 -12.83
CA ALA A 221 -5.59 3.22 -12.25
C ALA A 221 -5.02 2.06 -13.07
N GLN A 222 -3.70 1.98 -13.15
CA GLN A 222 -3.02 0.78 -13.65
C GLN A 222 -2.94 -0.26 -12.52
N LEU A 223 -3.91 -1.18 -12.47
CA LEU A 223 -3.99 -2.22 -11.44
C LEU A 223 -3.34 -3.51 -11.93
N GLN A 224 -2.32 -3.97 -11.20
CA GLN A 224 -1.54 -5.17 -11.46
C GLN A 224 -1.59 -6.14 -10.28
N ILE A 225 -1.85 -7.42 -10.57
CA ILE A 225 -1.77 -8.52 -9.60
C ILE A 225 -0.45 -9.25 -9.83
N LEU A 226 0.41 -9.25 -8.82
CA LEU A 226 1.73 -9.89 -8.83
C LEU A 226 1.64 -11.21 -8.06
N THR A 227 1.85 -12.34 -8.74
CA THR A 227 1.61 -13.66 -8.14
C THR A 227 2.65 -14.69 -8.57
N ASP A 228 3.02 -15.57 -7.65
CA ASP A 228 3.82 -16.77 -7.91
C ASP A 228 2.95 -17.98 -8.28
N LEU A 229 1.65 -17.77 -8.39
CA LEU A 229 0.65 -18.77 -8.77
C LEU A 229 0.19 -18.56 -10.22
N PRO A 230 -0.38 -19.59 -10.87
CA PRO A 230 -1.03 -19.42 -12.15
C PRO A 230 -2.13 -18.36 -12.09
N ALA A 231 -2.14 -17.45 -13.07
CA ALA A 231 -3.24 -16.48 -13.19
C ALA A 231 -4.58 -17.22 -13.35
N PRO A 232 -5.67 -16.72 -12.72
CA PRO A 232 -6.99 -17.30 -12.95
C PRO A 232 -7.36 -17.23 -14.43
N ALA A 233 -8.06 -18.26 -14.93
CA ALA A 233 -8.61 -18.19 -16.27
C ALA A 233 -9.56 -16.98 -16.38
N THR A 234 -9.31 -16.12 -17.35
CA THR A 234 -10.23 -15.04 -17.70
C THR A 234 -11.49 -15.63 -18.31
N HIS A 235 -12.61 -15.49 -17.62
CA HIS A 235 -13.92 -15.86 -18.15
C HIS A 235 -14.55 -14.69 -18.89
#